data_44723571bf1446a50b1f69347b77de7d
#
_entry.id   44723571bf1446a50b1f69347b77de7d
#
_cell.length_a   1.000
_cell.length_b   1.000
_cell.length_c   1.000
_cell.angle_alpha   90.00
_cell.angle_beta   90.00
_cell.angle_gamma   90.00
#
_symmetry.space_group_name_H-M   'P 1'
#
loop_
_entity.id
_entity.type
_entity.pdbx_description
1 polymer ?
#
loop_
_entity_poly.entity_id
_entity_poly.type
_entity_poly.pdbx_seq_one_letter_code
_entity_poly.pdbx_strand_id
1 'polypeptide(L)' 'MARNVNMNTLENKITKQKEAVTKAKTKYDAAVSELKQLIDRRAELQRTELLSAIEASNKSIDEVMAFLTKGN' A
#
# COMPACT_ATOMS: atom_id res chain seq x y z
N MET A 1 37.44 -32.00 12.74
CA MET A 1 38.12 -31.04 11.95
C MET A 1 37.24 -29.87 11.59
N ALA A 2 37.87 -28.77 11.31
CA ALA A 2 37.17 -27.52 11.06
C ALA A 2 36.19 -27.60 9.89
N ARG A 3 36.50 -28.42 8.90
CA ARG A 3 35.67 -28.53 7.69
C ARG A 3 34.28 -29.06 7.97
N ASN A 4 34.15 -30.09 8.80
CA ASN A 4 32.86 -30.67 9.11
C ASN A 4 32.03 -29.71 9.95
N VAL A 5 32.71 -29.01 10.86
CA VAL A 5 32.06 -27.97 11.65
C VAL A 5 31.53 -26.89 10.72
N ASN A 6 32.33 -26.57 9.67
CA ASN A 6 31.94 -25.53 8.73
C ASN A 6 30.68 -25.92 7.96
N MET A 7 30.51 -27.19 7.60
CA MET A 7 29.33 -27.62 6.88
C MET A 7 28.07 -27.44 7.74
N ASN A 8 28.11 -27.90 8.97
CA ASN A 8 26.98 -27.72 9.86
C ASN A 8 26.70 -26.25 10.14
N THR A 9 27.74 -25.48 10.34
CA THR A 9 27.61 -24.07 10.55
C THR A 9 26.98 -23.38 9.34
N LEU A 10 27.40 -23.78 8.17
CA LEU A 10 26.88 -23.21 6.93
C LEU A 10 25.40 -23.52 6.77
N GLU A 11 25.02 -24.75 7.03
CA GLU A 11 23.62 -25.14 6.92
C GLU A 11 22.76 -24.40 7.91
N ASN A 12 23.27 -24.19 9.12
CA ASN A 12 22.55 -23.41 10.12
C ASN A 12 22.39 -21.97 9.67
N LYS A 13 23.42 -21.41 9.08
CA LYS A 13 23.35 -20.04 8.58
C LYS A 13 22.36 -19.92 7.43
N ILE A 14 22.33 -20.92 6.55
CA ILE A 14 21.38 -20.91 5.44
C ILE A 14 19.95 -20.96 5.97
N THR A 15 19.70 -21.82 6.94
CA THR A 15 18.38 -21.92 7.53
C THR A 15 17.94 -20.61 8.16
N LYS A 16 18.84 -19.97 8.89
CA LYS A 16 18.52 -18.70 9.52
C LYS A 16 18.26 -17.61 8.50
N GLN A 17 19.04 -17.61 7.42
CA GLN A 17 18.83 -16.63 6.37
C GLN A 17 17.51 -16.86 5.64
N LYS A 18 17.14 -18.10 5.43
CA LYS A 18 15.83 -18.41 4.84
C LYS A 18 14.70 -17.89 5.70
N GLU A 19 14.81 -18.09 7.01
CA GLU A 19 13.81 -17.58 7.93
C GLU A 19 13.75 -16.07 7.91
N ALA A 20 14.92 -15.44 7.86
CA ALA A 20 14.98 -13.97 7.81
C ALA A 20 14.33 -13.44 6.55
N VAL A 21 14.57 -14.11 5.41
CA VAL A 21 13.97 -13.70 4.15
C VAL A 21 12.45 -13.86 4.20
N THR A 22 11.98 -14.96 4.76
CA THR A 22 10.55 -15.20 4.89
C THR A 22 9.90 -14.12 5.75
N LYS A 23 10.52 -13.78 6.87
CA LYS A 23 9.99 -12.74 7.74
C LYS A 23 10.00 -11.38 7.06
N ALA A 24 11.08 -11.09 6.35
CA ALA A 24 11.19 -9.83 5.64
C ALA A 24 10.11 -9.72 4.56
N LYS A 25 9.87 -10.81 3.85
CA LYS A 25 8.85 -10.82 2.82
C LYS A 25 7.47 -10.62 3.41
N THR A 26 7.19 -11.27 4.53
CA THR A 26 5.91 -11.10 5.21
C THR A 26 5.69 -9.67 5.63
N LYS A 27 6.72 -9.04 6.19
CA LYS A 27 6.63 -7.64 6.57
C LYS A 27 6.44 -6.73 5.38
N TYR A 28 7.15 -7.04 4.29
CA TYR A 28 7.02 -6.27 3.08
C TYR A 28 5.60 -6.36 2.52
N ASP A 29 5.07 -7.57 2.44
CA ASP A 29 3.73 -7.76 1.91
C ASP A 29 2.69 -7.05 2.77
N ALA A 30 2.85 -7.10 4.09
CA ALA A 30 1.93 -6.41 4.98
C ALA A 30 2.01 -4.91 4.79
N ALA A 31 3.23 -4.38 4.62
CA ALA A 31 3.40 -2.95 4.41
C ALA A 31 2.78 -2.50 3.10
N VAL A 32 2.93 -3.30 2.04
CA VAL A 32 2.32 -2.99 0.75
C VAL A 32 0.80 -2.98 0.87
N SER A 33 0.26 -3.97 1.57
CA SER A 33 -1.18 -4.06 1.76
C SER A 33 -1.71 -2.85 2.51
N GLU A 34 -1.02 -2.47 3.57
CA GLU A 34 -1.42 -1.30 4.36
C GLU A 34 -1.35 -0.02 3.53
N LEU A 35 -0.30 0.10 2.72
CA LEU A 35 -0.16 1.26 1.87
C LEU A 35 -1.34 1.38 0.89
N LYS A 36 -1.74 0.26 0.30
CA LYS A 36 -2.87 0.26 -0.61
C LYS A 36 -4.15 0.69 0.09
N GLN A 37 -4.36 0.20 1.31
CA GLN A 37 -5.53 0.59 2.07
C GLN A 37 -5.54 2.09 2.38
N LEU A 38 -4.38 2.63 2.71
CA LEU A 38 -4.28 4.06 3.00
C LEU A 38 -4.53 4.91 1.77
N ILE A 39 -4.03 4.46 0.62
CA ILE A 39 -4.28 5.16 -0.63
C ILE A 39 -5.77 5.15 -0.96
N ASP A 40 -6.42 4.01 -0.79
CA ASP A 40 -7.85 3.90 -1.03
C ASP A 40 -8.64 4.82 -0.10
N ARG A 41 -8.25 4.84 1.16
CA ARG A 41 -8.92 5.69 2.14
C ARG A 41 -8.75 7.16 1.80
N ARG A 42 -7.57 7.54 1.36
CA ARG A 42 -7.34 8.93 0.95
C ARG A 42 -8.23 9.31 -0.22
N ALA A 43 -8.37 8.39 -1.18
CA ALA A 43 -9.24 8.66 -2.33
C ALA A 43 -10.69 8.82 -1.90
N GLU A 44 -11.14 8.00 -0.95
CA GLU A 44 -12.49 8.12 -0.44
C GLU A 44 -12.73 9.45 0.25
N LEU A 45 -11.77 9.86 1.06
CA LEU A 45 -11.90 11.14 1.76
C LEU A 45 -11.94 12.29 0.78
N GLN A 46 -11.10 12.23 -0.25
CA GLN A 46 -11.09 13.27 -1.27
C GLN A 46 -12.42 13.35 -2.00
N ARG A 47 -13.02 12.21 -2.31
CA ARG A 47 -14.34 12.20 -2.95
C ARG A 47 -15.40 12.78 -2.04
N THR A 48 -15.35 12.42 -0.76
CA THR A 48 -16.31 12.94 0.20
C THR A 48 -16.19 14.45 0.34
N GLU A 49 -14.96 14.95 0.42
CA GLU A 49 -14.72 16.39 0.52
C GLU A 49 -15.22 17.11 -0.72
N LEU A 50 -14.99 16.53 -1.87
CA LEU A 50 -15.45 17.13 -3.11
C LEU A 50 -16.98 17.20 -3.16
N LEU A 51 -17.64 16.10 -2.79
CA LEU A 51 -19.11 16.10 -2.76
C LEU A 51 -19.66 17.10 -1.77
N SER A 52 -19.02 17.22 -0.61
CA SER A 52 -19.43 18.21 0.38
C SER A 52 -19.28 19.62 -0.15
N ALA A 53 -18.19 19.86 -0.87
CA ALA A 53 -17.95 21.18 -1.44
C ALA A 53 -18.99 21.51 -2.52
N ILE A 54 -19.37 20.51 -3.32
CA ILE A 54 -20.39 20.70 -4.35
C ILE A 54 -21.72 21.06 -3.69
N GLU A 55 -22.08 20.32 -2.63
CA GLU A 55 -23.31 20.59 -1.92
C GLU A 55 -23.31 21.97 -1.30
N ALA A 56 -22.17 22.35 -0.73
CA ALA A 56 -22.06 23.66 -0.10
C ALA A 56 -22.17 24.80 -1.11
N SER A 57 -21.78 24.56 -2.34
CA SER A 57 -21.86 25.57 -3.38
C SER A 57 -23.24 25.66 -4.03
N ASN A 58 -24.16 24.77 -3.64
CA ASN A 58 -25.53 24.71 -4.17
C ASN A 58 -25.57 24.39 -5.64
N LYS A 59 -24.55 23.75 -6.17
CA LYS A 59 -24.56 23.29 -7.54
C LYS A 59 -24.85 21.82 -7.59
N SER A 60 -25.61 21.41 -8.61
CA SER A 60 -25.88 19.99 -8.75
C SER A 60 -24.66 19.28 -9.30
N ILE A 61 -24.65 17.96 -9.09
CA ILE A 61 -23.55 17.15 -9.64
C ILE A 61 -23.54 17.24 -11.15
N ASP A 62 -24.71 17.27 -11.78
CA ASP A 62 -24.81 17.39 -13.23
C ASP A 62 -24.17 18.67 -13.72
N GLU A 63 -24.43 19.78 -13.01
CA GLU A 63 -23.81 21.06 -13.38
C GLU A 63 -22.30 21.01 -13.30
N VAL A 64 -21.78 20.41 -12.23
CA VAL A 64 -20.35 20.30 -12.05
C VAL A 64 -19.74 19.42 -13.11
N MET A 65 -20.38 18.31 -13.42
CA MET A 65 -19.88 17.40 -14.44
C MET A 65 -19.87 18.08 -15.81
N ALA A 66 -20.92 18.83 -16.12
CA ALA A 66 -20.99 19.55 -17.37
C ALA A 66 -19.88 20.58 -17.45
N PHE A 67 -19.61 21.28 -16.36
CA PHE A 67 -18.54 22.27 -16.32
C PHE A 67 -17.17 21.62 -16.56
N LEU A 68 -16.92 20.51 -15.91
CA LEU A 68 -15.64 19.81 -16.04
C LEU A 68 -15.45 19.27 -17.45
N THR A 69 -16.52 18.77 -18.04
CA THR A 69 -16.44 18.23 -19.40
C THR A 69 -16.19 19.33 -20.42
N LYS A 70 -16.81 20.46 -20.20
CA LYS A 70 -16.72 21.58 -21.11
C LYS A 70 -15.47 22.41 -20.93
N GLY A 71 -14.95 22.40 -19.73
CA GLY A 71 -13.86 23.29 -19.35
C GLY A 71 -12.54 22.98 -20.02
N ASN A 72 -12.51 21.94 -20.82
CA ASN A 72 -11.28 21.61 -21.51
C ASN A 72 -11.27 22.20 -22.89
#